data_c2bf7c731c52d4c815bd5a7312647291
#
_entry.id   c2bf7c731c52d4c815bd5a7312647291
#
_cell.length_a   1.000
_cell.length_b   1.000
_cell.length_c   1.000
_cell.angle_alpha   90.00
_cell.angle_beta   90.00
_cell.angle_gamma   90.00
#
_symmetry.space_group_name_H-M   'P 1'
#
loop_
_entity.id
_entity.type
_entity.pdbx_description
1 polymer ?
#
loop_
_entity_poly.entity_id
_entity_poly.type
_entity_poly.pdbx_seq_one_letter_code
_entity_poly.pdbx_strand_id
1 'polypeptide(L)' 'MDMSAEEVKQFWRGFCQRRKIAADVVAKGEAVIDKDPDYWADQTMGDLLEQLSGKKTG' A
#
# COMPACT_ATOMS: atom_id res chain seq x y z
N MET A 1 13.29 -10.91 8.73
CA MET A 1 13.93 -9.63 8.38
C MET A 1 12.87 -8.56 8.30
N ASP A 2 13.06 -7.50 9.04
CA ASP A 2 12.03 -6.48 9.13
C ASP A 2 12.18 -5.47 8.02
N MET A 3 11.09 -5.20 7.34
CA MET A 3 11.08 -4.14 6.35
C MET A 3 10.66 -2.84 7.03
N SER A 4 11.38 -1.79 6.74
CA SER A 4 11.01 -0.47 7.25
C SER A 4 9.80 0.05 6.49
N ALA A 5 9.12 1.04 7.08
CA ALA A 5 8.00 1.67 6.40
C ALA A 5 8.42 2.22 5.04
N GLU A 6 9.65 2.71 4.95
CA GLU A 6 10.16 3.26 3.71
C GLU A 6 10.21 2.20 2.61
N GLU A 7 10.65 1.00 2.96
CA GLU A 7 10.74 -0.08 1.98
C GLU A 7 9.36 -0.53 1.53
N VAL A 8 8.43 -0.64 2.46
CA VAL A 8 7.08 -1.01 2.10
C VAL A 8 6.47 0.03 1.18
N LYS A 9 6.70 1.30 1.46
CA LYS A 9 6.18 2.37 0.61
C LYS A 9 6.80 2.35 -0.78
N GLN A 10 8.05 1.96 -0.89
CA GLN A 10 8.68 1.82 -2.21
C GLN A 10 8.02 0.73 -3.04
N PHE A 11 7.73 -0.39 -2.42
CA PHE A 11 6.99 -1.45 -3.11
C PHE A 11 5.61 -0.97 -3.55
N TRP A 12 4.95 -0.23 -2.68
CA TRP A 12 3.64 0.31 -2.98
C TRP A 12 3.69 1.26 -4.17
N ARG A 13 4.68 2.14 -4.19
CA ARG A 13 4.82 3.07 -5.32
C ARG A 13 5.07 2.35 -6.63
N GLY A 14 5.91 1.32 -6.61
CA GLY A 14 6.16 0.54 -7.80
C GLY A 14 4.94 -0.18 -8.31
N PHE A 15 4.18 -0.73 -7.39
CA PHE A 15 2.92 -1.40 -7.72
C PHE A 15 1.95 -0.42 -8.36
N CYS A 16 1.81 0.77 -7.78
CA CYS A 16 0.91 1.79 -8.29
C CYS A 16 1.34 2.29 -9.67
N GLN A 17 2.64 2.42 -9.86
CA GLN A 17 3.17 2.90 -11.14
C GLN A 17 2.85 1.94 -12.26
N ARG A 18 2.98 0.65 -12.00
CA ARG A 18 2.67 -0.37 -13.00
C ARG A 18 1.20 -0.36 -13.37
N ARG A 19 0.34 -0.04 -12.42
CA ARG A 19 -1.10 -0.05 -12.62
C ARG A 19 -1.66 1.30 -12.95
N LYS A 20 -0.79 2.30 -13.05
CA LYS A 20 -1.19 3.68 -13.37
C LYS A 20 -2.26 4.20 -12.43
N ILE A 21 -2.01 4.00 -11.16
CA ILE A 21 -2.94 4.40 -10.11
C ILE A 21 -2.75 5.89 -9.83
N ALA A 22 -3.86 6.58 -9.54
CA ALA A 22 -3.85 8.01 -9.31
C ALA A 22 -2.97 8.40 -8.13
N ALA A 23 -2.36 9.59 -8.20
CA ALA A 23 -1.42 10.04 -7.18
C ALA A 23 -2.07 10.18 -5.81
N ASP A 24 -3.34 10.58 -5.75
CA ASP A 24 -4.01 10.71 -4.46
C ASP A 24 -4.19 9.35 -3.79
N VAL A 25 -4.43 8.30 -4.55
CA VAL A 25 -4.52 6.95 -4.00
C VAL A 25 -3.15 6.49 -3.51
N VAL A 26 -2.10 6.81 -4.27
CA VAL A 26 -0.74 6.47 -3.84
C VAL A 26 -0.44 7.12 -2.49
N ALA A 27 -0.77 8.39 -2.34
CA ALA A 27 -0.53 9.10 -1.09
C ALA A 27 -1.32 8.49 0.07
N LYS A 28 -2.56 8.09 -0.18
CA LYS A 28 -3.37 7.45 0.85
C LYS A 28 -2.76 6.14 1.30
N GLY A 29 -2.26 5.35 0.34
CA GLY A 29 -1.62 4.10 0.67
C GLY A 29 -0.37 4.29 1.51
N GLU A 30 0.42 5.31 1.19
CA GLU A 30 1.61 5.60 1.98
C GLU A 30 1.25 5.97 3.41
N ALA A 31 0.18 6.73 3.59
CA ALA A 31 -0.26 7.09 4.93
C ALA A 31 -0.70 5.87 5.72
N VAL A 32 -1.39 4.93 5.06
CA VAL A 32 -1.83 3.70 5.72
C VAL A 32 -0.63 2.85 6.12
N ILE A 33 0.38 2.77 5.25
CA ILE A 33 1.58 2.01 5.54
C ILE A 33 2.30 2.62 6.74
N ASP A 34 2.37 3.95 6.81
CA ASP A 34 3.02 4.62 7.94
C ASP A 34 2.36 4.30 9.27
N LYS A 35 1.06 4.06 9.26
CA LYS A 35 0.35 3.75 10.49
C LYS A 35 0.67 2.37 11.03
N ASP A 36 0.91 1.43 10.13
CA ASP A 36 1.14 0.05 10.56
C ASP A 36 2.05 -0.66 9.56
N PRO A 37 3.32 -0.25 9.53
CA PRO A 37 4.25 -0.81 8.53
C PRO A 37 4.47 -2.31 8.71
N ASP A 38 4.46 -2.79 9.94
CA ASP A 38 4.68 -4.22 10.18
C ASP A 38 3.59 -5.06 9.56
N TYR A 39 2.35 -4.61 9.69
CA TYR A 39 1.24 -5.33 9.10
C TYR A 39 1.36 -5.38 7.58
N TRP A 40 1.64 -4.23 6.97
CA TRP A 40 1.68 -4.14 5.52
C TRP A 40 2.91 -4.77 4.91
N ALA A 41 3.96 -4.93 5.68
CA ALA A 41 5.13 -5.66 5.21
C ALA A 41 4.79 -7.12 4.92
N ASP A 42 3.77 -7.63 5.58
CA ASP A 42 3.34 -9.01 5.45
C ASP A 42 2.20 -9.21 4.45
N GLN A 43 1.62 -8.12 3.98
CA GLN A 43 0.46 -8.15 3.08
C GLN A 43 0.89 -7.87 1.66
N THR A 44 0.02 -8.19 0.71
CA THR A 44 0.28 -7.84 -0.68
C THR A 44 -0.19 -6.41 -0.94
N MET A 45 0.43 -5.79 -1.93
CA MET A 45 0.02 -4.44 -2.31
C MET A 45 -1.38 -4.41 -2.90
N GLY A 46 -1.80 -5.53 -3.48
CA GLY A 46 -3.17 -5.65 -3.96
C GLY A 46 -4.19 -5.55 -2.86
N ASP A 47 -3.87 -6.14 -1.69
CA ASP A 47 -4.75 -6.03 -0.53
C ASP A 47 -4.87 -4.58 -0.07
N LEU A 48 -3.76 -3.85 -0.08
CA LEU A 48 -3.78 -2.46 0.29
C LEU A 48 -4.65 -1.65 -0.66
N LEU A 49 -4.52 -1.90 -1.95
CA LEU A 49 -5.34 -1.21 -2.93
C LEU A 49 -6.82 -1.48 -2.71
N GLU A 50 -7.18 -2.72 -2.44
CA GLU A 50 -8.57 -3.06 -2.17
C GLU A 50 -9.11 -2.33 -0.96
N GLN A 51 -8.30 -2.25 0.08
CA GLN A 51 -8.72 -1.55 1.28
C GLN A 51 -8.96 -0.07 1.00
N LEU A 52 -8.10 0.54 0.21
CA LEU A 52 -8.23 1.96 -0.11
C LEU A 52 -9.44 2.24 -0.98
N SER A 53 -9.76 1.31 -1.88
CA SER A 53 -10.88 1.51 -2.78
C SER A 53 -12.21 1.26 -2.09
N GLY A 54 -12.19 0.71 -0.90
CA GLY A 54 -13.40 0.42 -0.16
C GLY A 54 -14.20 -0.73 -0.70
N LYS A 55 -13.63 -1.49 -1.60
CA LYS A 55 -14.32 -2.65 -2.14
C LYS A 55 -14.21 -3.79 -1.18
N LYS A 56 -15.14 -3.88 -0.33
CA LYS A 56 -15.23 -5.02 0.54
C LYS A 56 -16.16 -6.02 -0.06
N THR A 57 -15.63 -7.13 -0.38
CA THR A 57 -16.48 -8.25 -0.68
C THR A 57 -16.92 -8.79 0.66
N GLY A 58 -18.03 -8.50 0.99
CA GLY A 58 -18.66 -8.78 2.24
C GLY A 58 -18.59 -10.10 2.81
#